data_5566b9c04cbc1a2f76e93be468e43545
#
_entry.id   5566b9c04cbc1a2f76e93be468e43545
#
_cell.length_a   1.000
_cell.length_b   1.000
_cell.length_c   1.000
_cell.angle_alpha   90.00
_cell.angle_beta   90.00
_cell.angle_gamma   90.00
#
_symmetry.space_group_name_H-M   'P 1'
#
loop_
_entity.id
_entity.type
_entity.pdbx_description
1 polymer ?
#
loop_
_entity_poly.entity_id
_entity_poly.type
_entity_poly.pdbx_seq_one_letter_code
_entity_poly.pdbx_strand_id
1 'polypeptide(L)'
;MKNKPESILPQSLSPRGLSREQAAAYVGISPSLFEALVRDGRMPAPKRINSRTIWDRLQLDEAFTALPSNEAAVNPWDEITA
;
A
#
# COMPACT_ATOMS: atom_id res chain seq x y z
N MET A 1 -1.75 -25.18 10.74
CA MET A 1 -1.54 -24.85 10.53
C MET A 1 -1.30 -24.33 10.19
N LYS A 2 -1.35 -24.10 10.04
CA LYS A 2 -1.18 -23.58 9.67
C LYS A 2 -0.32 -22.92 9.45
N ASN A 3 0.44 -22.98 8.86
CA ASN A 3 1.42 -22.29 8.63
C ASN A 3 1.25 -21.44 7.58
N LYS A 4 1.21 -20.17 7.71
CA LYS A 4 1.16 -19.24 6.70
C LYS A 4 2.47 -18.94 6.28
N PRO A 5 2.68 -18.54 5.07
CA PRO A 5 4.00 -18.17 4.57
C PRO A 5 4.65 -17.13 5.40
N GLU A 6 3.89 -16.19 5.86
CA GLU A 6 4.53 -15.15 6.59
C GLU A 6 5.07 -15.66 7.90
N SER A 7 4.70 -16.83 8.34
CA SER A 7 5.27 -17.31 9.57
C SER A 7 6.72 -17.73 9.40
N ILE A 8 7.23 -17.77 8.17
CA ILE A 8 8.60 -18.10 7.95
C ILE A 8 9.49 -16.89 8.12
N LEU A 9 8.92 -15.70 8.07
CA LEU A 9 9.72 -14.49 8.17
C LEU A 9 9.65 -13.93 9.58
N PRO A 10 10.72 -13.25 10.03
CA PRO A 10 10.66 -12.57 11.30
C PRO A 10 9.57 -11.53 11.27
N GLN A 11 8.96 -11.25 12.39
CA GLN A 11 7.89 -10.29 12.42
C GLN A 11 8.35 -8.92 12.05
N SER A 12 9.60 -8.61 12.23
CA SER A 12 10.11 -7.29 11.89
C SER A 12 10.37 -7.16 10.40
N LEU A 13 10.22 -8.23 9.63
CA LEU A 13 10.55 -8.17 8.21
C LEU A 13 9.31 -8.44 7.40
N SER A 14 8.84 -7.44 6.68
CA SER A 14 7.70 -7.61 5.80
C SER A 14 8.12 -8.31 4.53
N PRO A 15 7.28 -9.13 3.94
CA PRO A 15 7.61 -9.73 2.66
C PRO A 15 7.73 -8.65 1.59
N ARG A 16 8.56 -8.88 0.61
CA ARG A 16 8.72 -7.93 -0.48
C ARG A 16 7.45 -7.85 -1.32
N GLY A 17 6.80 -8.97 -1.54
CA GLY A 17 5.57 -9.00 -2.33
C GLY A 17 4.35 -9.05 -1.44
N LEU A 18 3.38 -8.19 -1.69
CA LEU A 18 2.20 -8.06 -0.85
C LEU A 18 0.94 -8.26 -1.66
N SER A 19 -0.05 -8.92 -1.09
CA SER A 19 -1.36 -9.02 -1.70
C SER A 19 -2.06 -7.67 -1.65
N ARG A 20 -3.23 -7.56 -2.28
CA ARG A 20 -3.98 -6.31 -2.24
C ARG A 20 -4.27 -5.89 -0.82
N GLU A 21 -4.75 -6.82 0.00
CA GLU A 21 -5.10 -6.48 1.38
C GLU A 21 -3.86 -6.12 2.19
N GLN A 22 -2.78 -6.84 1.97
CA GLN A 22 -1.56 -6.54 2.67
C GLN A 22 -0.97 -5.21 2.22
N ALA A 23 -1.05 -4.91 0.92
CA ALA A 23 -0.54 -3.66 0.42
C ALA A 23 -1.33 -2.48 0.97
N ALA A 24 -2.65 -2.61 1.01
CA ALA A 24 -3.48 -1.56 1.57
C ALA A 24 -3.16 -1.33 3.05
N ALA A 25 -3.03 -2.42 3.79
CA ALA A 25 -2.70 -2.30 5.21
C ALA A 25 -1.31 -1.70 5.40
N TYR A 26 -0.37 -2.05 4.53
CA TYR A 26 0.98 -1.52 4.63
C TYR A 26 0.98 0.00 4.46
N VAL A 27 0.15 0.50 3.55
CA VAL A 27 0.04 1.92 3.32
C VAL A 27 -0.86 2.58 4.36
N GLY A 28 -1.71 1.80 5.02
CA GLY A 28 -2.56 2.33 6.08
C GLY A 28 -3.96 2.73 5.63
N ILE A 29 -4.47 2.13 4.55
CA ILE A 29 -5.79 2.48 4.03
C ILE A 29 -6.59 1.23 3.73
N SER A 30 -7.84 1.41 3.40
CA SER A 30 -8.69 0.27 3.08
C SER A 30 -8.33 -0.28 1.70
N PRO A 31 -8.64 -1.54 1.43
CA PRO A 31 -8.39 -2.10 0.11
C PRO A 31 -9.14 -1.37 -0.99
N SER A 32 -10.35 -0.89 -0.73
CA SER A 32 -11.10 -0.16 -1.74
C SER A 32 -10.42 1.15 -2.11
N LEU A 33 -9.96 1.88 -1.10
CA LEU A 33 -9.26 3.12 -1.37
C LEU A 33 -7.94 2.83 -2.07
N PHE A 34 -7.25 1.77 -1.65
CA PHE A 34 -6.00 1.41 -2.28
C PHE A 34 -6.22 1.16 -3.77
N GLU A 35 -7.27 0.42 -4.12
CA GLU A 35 -7.53 0.15 -5.53
C GLU A 35 -7.85 1.41 -6.30
N ALA A 36 -8.55 2.35 -5.69
CA ALA A 36 -8.82 3.61 -6.34
C ALA A 36 -7.52 4.36 -6.64
N LEU A 37 -6.57 4.32 -5.71
CA LEU A 37 -5.30 4.99 -5.93
C LEU A 37 -4.46 4.28 -6.99
N VAL A 38 -4.58 2.97 -7.10
CA VAL A 38 -3.90 2.25 -8.16
C VAL A 38 -4.49 2.67 -9.51
N ARG A 39 -5.81 2.78 -9.57
CA ARG A 39 -6.47 3.15 -10.82
C ARG A 39 -6.11 4.54 -11.25
N ASP A 40 -5.94 5.47 -10.34
CA ASP A 40 -5.64 6.84 -10.75
C ASP A 40 -4.14 7.12 -10.81
N GLY A 41 -3.32 6.11 -10.56
CA GLY A 41 -1.88 6.27 -10.75
C GLY A 41 -1.09 6.70 -9.54
N ARG A 42 -1.74 6.93 -8.41
CA ARG A 42 -1.01 7.35 -7.21
C ARG A 42 -0.35 6.19 -6.49
N MET A 43 -0.80 4.97 -6.75
CA MET A 43 -0.15 3.77 -6.22
C MET A 43 0.27 2.92 -7.39
N PRO A 44 1.34 2.13 -7.24
CA PRO A 44 1.88 1.39 -8.38
C PRO A 44 0.98 0.25 -8.81
N ALA A 45 1.13 -0.13 -10.06
CA ALA A 45 0.43 -1.29 -10.57
C ALA A 45 1.06 -2.55 -10.01
N PRO A 46 0.27 -3.60 -9.82
CA PRO A 46 0.81 -4.83 -9.29
C PRO A 46 1.56 -5.63 -10.33
N LYS A 47 2.36 -6.56 -9.84
CA LYS A 47 2.98 -7.54 -10.71
C LYS A 47 2.14 -8.79 -10.71
N ARG A 48 2.16 -9.52 -11.82
CA ARG A 48 1.43 -10.76 -11.90
C ARG A 48 2.41 -11.92 -11.89
N ILE A 49 2.17 -12.88 -11.02
CA ILE A 49 2.97 -14.08 -10.98
C ILE A 49 1.95 -15.21 -11.12
N ASN A 50 1.88 -15.77 -12.31
CA ASN A 50 0.84 -16.74 -12.64
C ASN A 50 -0.52 -16.09 -12.36
N SER A 51 -1.30 -16.64 -11.48
CA SER A 51 -2.60 -16.06 -11.18
C SER A 51 -2.58 -15.13 -9.99
N ARG A 52 -1.40 -14.89 -9.40
CA ARG A 52 -1.32 -14.04 -8.22
C ARG A 52 -1.04 -12.61 -8.60
N THR A 53 -1.66 -11.70 -7.88
CA THR A 53 -1.45 -10.28 -8.08
C THR A 53 -0.69 -9.77 -6.86
N ILE A 54 0.50 -9.26 -7.05
CA ILE A 54 1.41 -8.94 -5.96
C ILE A 54 1.94 -7.53 -6.14
N TRP A 55 1.94 -6.75 -5.07
CA TRP A 55 2.53 -5.42 -5.11
C TRP A 55 3.92 -5.45 -4.51
N ASP A 56 4.83 -4.67 -5.09
CA ASP A 56 6.20 -4.58 -4.62
C ASP A 56 6.25 -3.58 -3.48
N ARG A 57 6.65 -4.04 -2.29
CA ARG A 57 6.70 -3.18 -1.11
C ARG A 57 7.56 -1.94 -1.35
N LEU A 58 8.65 -2.09 -2.07
CA LEU A 58 9.53 -0.94 -2.30
C LEU A 58 8.89 0.09 -3.22
N GLN A 59 8.08 -0.36 -4.18
CA GLN A 59 7.36 0.59 -5.01
C GLN A 59 6.26 1.28 -4.22
N LEU A 60 5.68 0.59 -3.24
CA LEU A 60 4.68 1.23 -2.38
C LEU A 60 5.34 2.32 -1.55
N ASP A 61 6.54 2.09 -1.06
CA ASP A 61 7.27 3.10 -0.30
C ASP A 61 7.50 4.34 -1.16
N GLU A 62 7.91 4.16 -2.39
CA GLU A 62 8.16 5.29 -3.27
C GLU A 62 6.89 6.05 -3.59
N ALA A 63 5.82 5.33 -3.84
CA ALA A 63 4.56 5.97 -4.16
C ALA A 63 4.02 6.75 -2.97
N PHE A 64 4.17 6.18 -1.78
CA PHE A 64 3.71 6.86 -0.59
C PHE A 64 4.50 8.15 -0.36
N THR A 65 5.80 8.10 -0.58
CA THR A 65 6.63 9.28 -0.42
C THR A 65 6.22 10.37 -1.40
N ALA A 66 5.75 9.98 -2.58
CA ALA A 66 5.38 10.96 -3.59
C ALA A 66 4.01 11.60 -3.36
N LEU A 67 3.21 11.08 -2.43
CA LEU A 67 1.92 11.68 -2.17
C LEU A 67 2.13 13.05 -1.52
N PRO A 68 1.32 14.04 -1.90
CA PRO A 68 1.51 15.37 -1.34
C PRO A 68 1.11 15.39 0.13
N SER A 69 1.79 16.20 0.89
CA SER A 69 1.42 16.35 2.28
C SER A 69 0.27 17.31 2.37
N ASN A 70 -0.33 17.32 3.53
CA ASN A 70 -1.47 18.14 3.71
C ASN A 70 -1.18 19.57 3.62
N GLU A 71 -0.06 20.04 4.04
CA GLU A 71 0.18 21.44 3.96
C GLU A 71 0.35 21.82 2.55
N ALA A 72 0.78 20.94 1.71
CA ALA A 72 0.86 21.31 0.31
C ALA A 72 -0.52 21.42 -0.25
N ALA A 73 -1.43 20.67 0.26
CA ALA A 73 -2.74 20.72 -0.26
C ALA A 73 -3.48 21.88 0.21
N VAL A 74 -3.12 22.43 1.25
CA VAL A 74 -3.75 23.54 1.72
C VAL A 74 -5.14 23.46 1.84
N ASN A 75 -5.72 22.69 2.41
CA ASN A 75 -7.00 22.64 2.49
C ASN A 75 -7.51 23.20 3.64
N PRO A 76 -8.10 24.14 3.56
CA PRO A 76 -8.57 24.85 4.62
C PRO A 76 -9.32 24.05 5.56
N TRP A 77 -10.01 23.15 5.11
CA TRP A 77 -10.82 22.52 5.97
C TRP A 77 -10.08 21.63 6.68
N ASP A 78 -9.10 21.32 6.10
CA ASP A 78 -8.45 20.48 6.58
C ASP A 78 -8.05 20.72 7.77
N GLU A 79 -7.95 21.75 8.01
CA GLU A 79 -7.54 22.01 9.08
C GLU A 79 -8.46 21.59 9.98
N ILE A 80 -9.36 21.28 9.54
CA ILE A 80 -10.27 20.89 10.33
C ILE A 80 -10.18 19.66 10.57
N THR A 81 -9.92 19.12 10.01
CA THR A 81 -9.80 18.10 10.17
C THR A 81 -9.21 17.71 10.57
N ALA A 82 -9.07 17.97 10.56
CA ALA A 82 -8.40 17.56 10.88
C ALA A 82 -8.76 17.12 11.42
#